data_83fea3a14d2c809c32d9abd4c7f165cc
#
_entry.id   83fea3a14d2c809c32d9abd4c7f165cc
#
_cell.length_a   1.000
_cell.length_b   1.000
_cell.length_c   1.000
_cell.angle_alpha   90.00
_cell.angle_beta   90.00
_cell.angle_gamma   90.00
#
_symmetry.space_group_name_H-M   'P 1'
#
loop_
_entity.id
_entity.type
_entity.pdbx_description
1 polymer ?
#
loop_
_entity_poly.entity_id
_entity_poly.type
_entity_poly.pdbx_seq_one_letter_code
_entity_poly.pdbx_strand_id
1 'polypeptide(L)'
;MMPAGLRDKRVTLDAPGPPVADADGGFLDGYTPLNPPDAFAAIVPMTARDQERAFAGTVLATATHEITVPYHPGVTIETRVTYVDPRSGRTRAWQVTALRDPEEAGRELVLTCAERLP
;
A
#
# COMPACT_ATOMS: atom_id res chain seq x y z
N MET A 1 8.77 -11.02 12.56
CA MET A 1 7.43 -10.41 12.75
C MET A 1 7.57 -9.05 13.41
N MET A 2 6.86 -8.07 12.88
CA MET A 2 6.85 -6.73 13.45
C MET A 2 5.87 -6.66 14.63
N PRO A 3 6.29 -6.15 15.80
CA PRO A 3 5.36 -5.95 16.91
C PRO A 3 4.21 -5.03 16.54
N ALA A 4 3.02 -5.32 17.03
CA ALA A 4 1.84 -4.52 16.73
C ALA A 4 2.00 -3.04 17.11
N GLY A 5 2.78 -2.74 18.17
CA GLY A 5 3.04 -1.37 18.60
C GLY A 5 3.84 -0.53 17.61
N LEU A 6 4.48 -1.14 16.62
CA LEU A 6 5.17 -0.41 15.55
C LEU A 6 4.25 -0.07 14.38
N ARG A 7 3.05 -0.60 14.35
CA ARG A 7 2.03 -0.26 13.38
C ARG A 7 1.17 0.86 13.96
N ASP A 8 1.67 2.07 13.84
CA ASP A 8 1.08 3.23 14.50
C ASP A 8 0.38 4.21 13.55
N LYS A 9 0.41 3.92 12.24
CA LYS A 9 -0.20 4.79 11.23
C LYS A 9 -1.48 4.17 10.71
N ARG A 10 -2.57 4.92 10.79
CA ARG A 10 -3.85 4.45 10.29
C ARG A 10 -3.94 4.72 8.79
N VAL A 11 -4.08 3.68 8.01
CA VAL A 11 -4.16 3.75 6.55
C VAL A 11 -5.51 3.25 6.07
N THR A 12 -5.88 3.62 4.85
CA THR A 12 -7.06 3.12 4.16
C THR A 12 -6.59 2.22 3.02
N LEU A 13 -7.24 1.06 2.89
CA LEU A 13 -6.95 0.08 1.85
C LEU A 13 -8.07 0.10 0.82
N ASP A 14 -7.73 0.34 -0.44
CA ASP A 14 -8.67 0.40 -1.54
C ASP A 14 -8.29 -0.60 -2.63
N ALA A 15 -9.29 -1.20 -3.25
CA ALA A 15 -9.10 -2.07 -4.41
C ALA A 15 -9.59 -1.37 -5.68
N PRO A 16 -9.10 -1.75 -6.88
CA PRO A 16 -9.65 -1.24 -8.11
C PRO A 16 -11.15 -1.52 -8.19
N GLY A 17 -11.90 -0.52 -8.61
CA GLY A 17 -13.34 -0.60 -8.78
C GLY A 17 -13.74 -0.16 -10.18
N PRO A 18 -15.05 -0.04 -10.45
CA PRO A 18 -15.53 0.44 -11.73
C PRO A 18 -14.99 1.84 -12.05
N PRO A 19 -14.67 2.14 -13.31
CA PRO A 19 -14.26 3.48 -13.69
C PRO A 19 -15.33 4.51 -13.31
N VAL A 20 -14.89 5.70 -12.88
CA VAL A 20 -15.77 6.79 -12.50
C VAL A 20 -15.75 7.83 -13.62
N ALA A 21 -16.92 8.24 -14.10
CA ALA A 21 -17.02 9.27 -15.14
C ALA A 21 -16.49 10.60 -14.58
N ASP A 22 -15.65 11.28 -15.36
CA ASP A 22 -15.18 12.61 -14.99
C ASP A 22 -16.04 13.70 -15.63
N ALA A 23 -15.79 14.95 -15.25
CA ALA A 23 -16.57 16.09 -15.73
C ALA A 23 -16.37 16.40 -17.22
N ASP A 24 -15.29 15.90 -17.81
CA ASP A 24 -14.93 16.14 -19.19
C ASP A 24 -15.37 15.02 -20.13
N GLY A 25 -16.16 14.06 -19.65
CA GLY A 25 -16.68 12.96 -20.44
C GLY A 25 -15.76 11.74 -20.54
N GLY A 26 -14.62 11.76 -19.88
CA GLY A 26 -13.72 10.61 -19.77
C GLY A 26 -14.04 9.77 -18.54
N PHE A 27 -13.13 8.82 -18.26
CA PHE A 27 -13.26 7.97 -17.08
C PHE A 27 -11.95 8.01 -16.28
N LEU A 28 -12.09 8.11 -14.96
CA LEU A 28 -10.98 7.98 -14.02
C LEU A 28 -10.98 6.58 -13.43
N ASP A 29 -9.79 6.11 -13.05
CA ASP A 29 -9.68 4.84 -12.34
C ASP A 29 -10.47 4.93 -11.04
N GLY A 30 -11.39 4.01 -10.83
CA GLY A 30 -12.17 3.93 -9.61
C GLY A 30 -11.50 3.05 -8.59
N TYR A 31 -11.68 3.40 -7.32
CA TYR A 31 -11.22 2.58 -6.20
C TYR A 31 -12.37 2.39 -5.23
N THR A 32 -12.46 1.18 -4.68
CA THR A 32 -13.49 0.81 -3.71
C THR A 32 -12.80 0.42 -2.42
N PRO A 33 -13.20 0.98 -1.26
CA PRO A 33 -12.59 0.57 0.01
C PRO A 33 -12.76 -0.92 0.25
N LEU A 34 -11.73 -1.56 0.79
CA LEU A 34 -11.82 -2.94 1.24
C LEU A 34 -12.70 -3.01 2.48
N ASN A 35 -13.08 -4.20 2.89
CA ASN A 35 -13.89 -4.43 4.07
C ASN A 35 -13.15 -5.37 5.04
N PRO A 36 -12.60 -4.85 6.17
CA PRO A 36 -12.61 -3.44 6.59
C PRO A 36 -11.62 -2.59 5.79
N PRO A 37 -11.90 -1.28 5.62
CA PRO A 37 -11.01 -0.41 4.82
C PRO A 37 -9.81 0.12 5.59
N ASP A 38 -9.93 0.24 6.90
CA ASP A 38 -8.90 0.85 7.74
C ASP A 38 -8.01 -0.19 8.39
N ALA A 39 -6.74 0.11 8.49
CA ALA A 39 -5.79 -0.73 9.19
C ALA A 39 -4.70 0.12 9.83
N PHE A 40 -4.12 -0.37 10.92
CA PHE A 40 -2.92 0.23 11.46
C PHE A 40 -1.71 -0.38 10.76
N ALA A 41 -0.83 0.47 10.26
CA ALA A 41 0.29 0.08 9.44
C ALA A 41 1.60 0.63 9.98
N ALA A 42 2.70 -0.06 9.67
CA ALA A 42 4.04 0.48 9.77
C ALA A 42 4.49 0.86 8.37
N ILE A 43 4.85 2.11 8.17
CA ILE A 43 5.30 2.63 6.88
C ILE A 43 6.77 2.96 7.00
N VAL A 44 7.61 2.24 6.26
CA VAL A 44 9.06 2.36 6.34
C VAL A 44 9.62 2.68 4.96
N PRO A 45 10.36 3.80 4.82
CA PRO A 45 11.06 4.07 3.55
C PRO A 45 12.09 2.99 3.29
N MET A 46 12.21 2.58 2.03
CA MET A 46 13.23 1.60 1.65
C MET A 46 14.57 2.30 1.46
N THR A 47 15.64 1.69 1.97
CA THR A 47 16.99 2.15 1.70
C THR A 47 17.38 1.82 0.27
N ALA A 48 18.44 2.47 -0.25
CA ALA A 48 18.94 2.15 -1.58
C ALA A 48 19.30 0.66 -1.71
N ARG A 49 19.87 0.07 -0.64
CA ARG A 49 20.22 -1.33 -0.62
C ARG A 49 19.00 -2.24 -0.70
N ASP A 50 17.94 -1.89 0.02
CA ASP A 50 16.70 -2.64 0.00
C ASP A 50 16.04 -2.54 -1.37
N GLN A 51 16.12 -1.37 -2.01
CA GLN A 51 15.60 -1.18 -3.36
C GLN A 51 16.33 -2.04 -4.37
N GLU A 52 17.65 -2.10 -4.30
CA GLU A 52 18.45 -2.98 -5.16
C GLU A 52 18.04 -4.43 -4.98
N ARG A 53 17.85 -4.86 -3.75
CA ARG A 53 17.46 -6.22 -3.45
C ARG A 53 16.06 -6.52 -4.00
N ALA A 54 15.13 -5.58 -3.87
CA ALA A 54 13.77 -5.74 -4.36
C ALA A 54 13.72 -5.84 -5.88
N PHE A 55 14.66 -5.18 -6.57
CA PHE A 55 14.68 -5.16 -8.04
C PHE A 55 15.62 -6.18 -8.66
N ALA A 56 16.36 -6.94 -7.85
CA ALA A 56 17.22 -7.99 -8.38
C ALA A 56 16.37 -9.01 -9.14
N GLY A 57 16.48 -9.03 -10.46
CA GLY A 57 15.71 -9.92 -11.31
C GLY A 57 14.38 -9.38 -11.79
N THR A 58 14.02 -8.14 -11.47
CA THR A 58 12.80 -7.52 -11.98
C THR A 58 13.10 -6.14 -12.56
N VAL A 59 12.36 -5.77 -13.58
CA VAL A 59 12.55 -4.50 -14.29
C VAL A 59 11.44 -3.52 -13.92
N LEU A 60 10.77 -3.74 -12.81
CA LEU A 60 9.53 -3.05 -12.56
C LEU A 60 9.67 -1.81 -11.70
N ALA A 61 8.55 -1.12 -11.59
CA ALA A 61 8.39 0.16 -10.94
C ALA A 61 9.23 0.35 -9.68
N THR A 62 9.76 1.53 -9.50
CA THR A 62 10.61 1.88 -8.36
C THR A 62 9.84 1.79 -7.06
N ALA A 63 10.09 0.77 -6.25
CA ALA A 63 9.51 0.68 -4.92
C ALA A 63 10.19 1.71 -4.01
N THR A 64 9.38 2.41 -3.22
CA THR A 64 9.87 3.45 -2.33
C THR A 64 9.69 3.11 -0.86
N HIS A 65 8.71 2.28 -0.53
CA HIS A 65 8.34 2.01 0.85
C HIS A 65 7.95 0.56 1.05
N GLU A 66 8.12 0.10 2.29
CA GLU A 66 7.58 -1.17 2.75
C GLU A 66 6.52 -0.86 3.80
N ILE A 67 5.31 -1.39 3.59
CA ILE A 67 4.17 -1.14 4.47
C ILE A 67 3.70 -2.47 5.04
N THR A 68 3.69 -2.58 6.35
CA THR A 68 3.20 -3.78 7.04
C THR A 68 1.83 -3.50 7.63
N VAL A 69 0.87 -4.35 7.29
CA VAL A 69 -0.52 -4.23 7.77
C VAL A 69 -0.95 -5.58 8.36
N PRO A 70 -2.00 -5.60 9.21
CA PRO A 70 -2.61 -6.87 9.62
C PRO A 70 -3.10 -7.63 8.40
N TYR A 71 -3.10 -8.96 8.49
CA TYR A 71 -3.57 -9.80 7.39
C TYR A 71 -4.98 -9.39 6.96
N HIS A 72 -5.16 -9.29 5.64
CA HIS A 72 -6.46 -8.98 5.04
C HIS A 72 -6.57 -9.75 3.73
N PRO A 73 -7.57 -10.63 3.59
CA PRO A 73 -7.67 -11.47 2.39
C PRO A 73 -7.97 -10.71 1.10
N GLY A 74 -8.48 -9.49 1.22
CA GLY A 74 -8.79 -8.66 0.05
C GLY A 74 -7.59 -7.87 -0.50
N VAL A 75 -6.44 -7.89 0.18
CA VAL A 75 -5.27 -7.15 -0.29
C VAL A 75 -4.58 -7.94 -1.41
N THR A 76 -4.31 -7.25 -2.53
CA THR A 76 -3.62 -7.81 -3.70
C THR A 76 -2.56 -6.84 -4.18
N ILE A 77 -1.84 -7.22 -5.24
CA ILE A 77 -0.87 -6.32 -5.87
C ILE A 77 -1.52 -5.12 -6.56
N GLU A 78 -2.84 -5.12 -6.68
CA GLU A 78 -3.58 -3.99 -7.24
C GLU A 78 -4.11 -3.05 -6.16
N THR A 79 -3.93 -3.37 -4.89
CA THR A 79 -4.41 -2.57 -3.76
C THR A 79 -3.66 -1.24 -3.71
N ARG A 80 -4.39 -0.19 -3.37
CA ARG A 80 -3.82 1.12 -3.08
C ARG A 80 -3.90 1.37 -1.58
N VAL A 81 -2.81 1.90 -1.01
CA VAL A 81 -2.74 2.29 0.39
C VAL A 81 -2.73 3.81 0.46
N THR A 82 -3.60 4.38 1.27
CA THR A 82 -3.71 5.84 1.44
C THR A 82 -3.52 6.19 2.91
N TYR A 83 -2.73 7.22 3.16
CA TYR A 83 -2.48 7.71 4.51
C TYR A 83 -2.61 9.23 4.53
N VAL A 84 -3.38 9.74 5.49
CA VAL A 84 -3.49 11.18 5.73
C VAL A 84 -2.61 11.52 6.94
N ASP A 85 -1.56 12.30 6.71
CA ASP A 85 -0.66 12.71 7.77
C ASP A 85 -1.38 13.69 8.70
N PRO A 86 -1.57 13.36 9.99
CA PRO A 86 -2.30 14.23 10.90
C PRO A 86 -1.57 15.54 11.19
N ARG A 87 -0.27 15.61 10.96
CA ARG A 87 0.53 16.81 11.20
C ARG A 87 0.37 17.85 10.11
N SER A 88 0.41 17.41 8.86
CA SER A 88 0.39 18.31 7.70
C SER A 88 -0.94 18.31 6.97
N GLY A 89 -1.80 17.33 7.22
CA GLY A 89 -3.03 17.12 6.46
C GLY A 89 -2.81 16.60 5.05
N ARG A 90 -1.58 16.28 4.69
CA ARG A 90 -1.28 15.77 3.36
C ARG A 90 -1.73 14.32 3.22
N THR A 91 -2.30 14.02 2.07
CA THR A 91 -2.64 12.65 1.71
C THR A 91 -1.49 12.05 0.91
N ARG A 92 -1.03 10.89 1.36
CA ARG A 92 -0.02 10.10 0.65
C ARG A 92 -0.67 8.84 0.15
N ALA A 93 -0.29 8.40 -1.03
CA ALA A 93 -0.83 7.19 -1.62
C ALA A 93 0.29 6.33 -2.19
N TRP A 94 0.15 5.02 -2.03
CA TRP A 94 1.11 4.04 -2.54
C TRP A 94 0.36 2.98 -3.33
N GLN A 95 0.97 2.55 -4.43
CA GLN A 95 0.51 1.40 -5.18
C GLN A 95 1.31 0.18 -4.72
N VAL A 96 0.64 -0.88 -4.36
CA VAL A 96 1.29 -2.15 -4.02
C VAL A 96 1.89 -2.74 -5.29
N THR A 97 3.16 -3.14 -5.23
CA THR A 97 3.84 -3.79 -6.35
C THR A 97 4.16 -5.25 -6.06
N ALA A 98 4.30 -5.60 -4.78
CA ALA A 98 4.49 -6.97 -4.35
C ALA A 98 3.97 -7.11 -2.93
N LEU A 99 3.57 -8.30 -2.55
CA LEU A 99 3.14 -8.57 -1.19
C LEU A 99 3.63 -9.95 -0.76
N ARG A 100 3.81 -10.11 0.54
CA ARG A 100 4.11 -11.41 1.11
C ARG A 100 3.45 -11.57 2.47
N ASP A 101 3.13 -12.79 2.81
CA ASP A 101 2.63 -13.20 4.12
C ASP A 101 3.79 -13.90 4.82
N PRO A 102 4.49 -13.24 5.77
CA PRO A 102 5.65 -13.85 6.43
C PRO A 102 5.28 -15.18 7.07
N GLU A 103 6.06 -16.21 6.73
CA GLU A 103 5.84 -17.57 7.24
C GLU A 103 4.46 -18.16 6.89
N GLU A 104 3.73 -17.54 5.99
CA GLU A 104 2.37 -17.94 5.62
C GLU A 104 1.45 -18.07 6.84
N ALA A 105 1.70 -17.23 7.84
CA ALA A 105 1.01 -17.35 9.13
C ALA A 105 -0.38 -16.69 9.17
N GLY A 106 -0.72 -15.88 8.15
CA GLY A 106 -2.00 -15.18 8.12
C GLY A 106 -2.16 -14.13 9.21
N ARG A 107 -1.06 -13.58 9.71
CA ARG A 107 -1.08 -12.58 10.80
C ARG A 107 -0.90 -11.16 10.30
N GLU A 108 -0.02 -10.99 9.32
CA GLU A 108 0.25 -9.70 8.73
C GLU A 108 0.68 -9.86 7.29
N LEU A 109 0.60 -8.78 6.53
CA LEU A 109 1.09 -8.71 5.16
C LEU A 109 2.15 -7.64 5.08
N VAL A 110 3.24 -7.93 4.39
CA VAL A 110 4.28 -6.97 4.09
C VAL A 110 4.13 -6.58 2.63
N LEU A 111 3.85 -5.30 2.41
CA LEU A 111 3.55 -4.76 1.08
C LEU A 111 4.75 -3.95 0.61
N THR A 112 5.30 -4.33 -0.54
CA THR A 112 6.30 -3.50 -1.22
C THR A 112 5.54 -2.54 -2.10
N CYS A 113 5.75 -1.25 -1.90
CA CYS A 113 4.91 -0.21 -2.48
C CYS A 113 5.73 0.87 -3.16
N ALA A 114 5.15 1.44 -4.22
CA ALA A 114 5.69 2.64 -4.86
C ALA A 114 4.79 3.82 -4.51
N GLU A 115 5.38 4.88 -3.97
CA GLU A 115 4.62 6.09 -3.64
C GLU A 115 4.17 6.78 -4.93
N ARG A 116 2.89 7.13 -4.97
CA ARG A 116 2.33 7.88 -6.10
C ARG A 116 2.27 9.35 -5.72
N LEU A 117 2.88 10.16 -6.54
CA LEU A 117 2.80 11.61 -6.38
C LEU A 117 1.46 12.11 -6.91
N PRO A 118 0.88 13.13 -6.26
CA PRO A 118 -0.37 13.71 -6.74
C PRO A 118 -0.20 14.41 -8.10
#